data_33e07da13c2599e4567be27fa0ae4691
#
_entry.id   33e07da13c2599e4567be27fa0ae4691
#
_cell.length_a   1.000
_cell.length_b   1.000
_cell.length_c   1.000
_cell.angle_alpha   90.00
_cell.angle_beta   90.00
_cell.angle_gamma   90.00
#
_symmetry.space_group_name_H-M   'P 1'
#
loop_
_entity.id
_entity.type
_entity.pdbx_description
1 polymer ?
#
loop_
_entity_poly.entity_id
_entity_poly.type
_entity_poly.pdbx_seq_one_letter_code
_entity_poly.pdbx_strand_id
1 'polypeptide(L)'
;MANIANNTYLFYGDRTELVKCHEKLNELYEKVGSNTVCVDLTVENTVINGEWINYLEDLSEGADSFKMETESKWYGNPVYWHDWVKTNFPKLSVAFMCEEPGMEIFEKVDPDNKFDEYIYIWGSDVPDENVEKLPQVLKDVLFDGYVCGTFLKDEVFNSEFQPSDLPDCITYKEYDNTTYDEIRAIDEAYLVKWIGKRSY
;
A
#
# COMPACT_ATOMS: atom_id res chain seq x y z
N MET A 1 -8.89 2.76 -19.17
CA MET A 1 -9.00 3.19 -17.76
C MET A 1 -7.59 3.27 -17.23
N ALA A 2 -7.27 4.27 -16.41
CA ALA A 2 -5.98 4.25 -15.71
C ALA A 2 -6.10 3.19 -14.60
N ASN A 3 -5.09 2.38 -14.43
CA ASN A 3 -4.99 1.48 -13.29
C ASN A 3 -4.80 2.32 -12.03
N ILE A 4 -5.49 1.96 -10.98
CA ILE A 4 -5.43 2.63 -9.68
C ILE A 4 -4.73 1.70 -8.72
N ALA A 5 -3.67 2.21 -8.11
CA ALA A 5 -2.96 1.54 -7.04
C ALA A 5 -3.53 1.98 -5.69
N ASN A 6 -3.71 1.01 -4.79
CA ASN A 6 -4.04 1.26 -3.39
C ASN A 6 -2.73 1.25 -2.59
N ASN A 7 -2.55 2.28 -1.78
CA ASN A 7 -1.34 2.43 -0.99
C ASN A 7 -1.68 2.60 0.47
N THR A 8 -0.90 1.98 1.33
CA THR A 8 -0.98 2.13 2.77
C THR A 8 0.35 2.64 3.30
N TYR A 9 0.31 3.73 4.05
CA TYR A 9 1.44 4.30 4.77
C TYR A 9 1.21 4.17 6.27
N LEU A 10 2.17 3.63 6.99
CA LEU A 10 2.16 3.54 8.43
C LEU A 10 3.26 4.45 8.99
N PHE A 11 2.85 5.51 9.70
CA PHE A 11 3.75 6.44 10.36
C PHE A 11 3.95 6.01 11.81
N TYR A 12 5.21 5.94 12.27
CA TYR A 12 5.52 5.46 13.62
C TYR A 12 6.81 6.10 14.16
N GLY A 13 6.97 6.12 15.50
CA GLY A 13 8.15 6.64 16.17
C GLY A 13 7.85 7.55 17.37
N ASP A 14 8.58 8.67 17.49
CA ASP A 14 8.41 9.60 18.61
C ASP A 14 7.00 10.19 18.69
N ARG A 15 6.33 10.00 19.82
CA ARG A 15 4.93 10.38 20.02
C ARG A 15 4.66 11.88 19.76
N THR A 16 5.60 12.74 20.14
CA THR A 16 5.41 14.18 19.97
C THR A 16 5.46 14.58 18.50
N GLU A 17 6.34 13.96 17.74
CA GLU A 17 6.40 14.18 16.29
C GLU A 17 5.24 13.49 15.58
N LEU A 18 4.79 12.34 16.08
CA LEU A 18 3.64 11.62 15.54
C LEU A 18 2.36 12.47 15.59
N VAL A 19 2.09 13.10 16.74
CA VAL A 19 0.94 14.02 16.89
C VAL A 19 1.02 15.17 15.88
N LYS A 20 2.17 15.82 15.75
CA LYS A 20 2.35 16.95 14.81
C LYS A 20 2.22 16.50 13.35
N CYS A 21 2.73 15.33 13.03
CA CYS A 21 2.62 14.76 11.70
C CYS A 21 1.16 14.47 11.35
N HIS A 22 0.43 13.83 12.28
CA HIS A 22 -1.00 13.56 12.13
C HIS A 22 -1.83 14.82 11.97
N GLU A 23 -1.63 15.82 12.85
CA GLU A 23 -2.30 17.13 12.74
C GLU A 23 -2.06 17.76 11.36
N LYS A 24 -0.82 17.70 10.87
CA LYS A 24 -0.47 18.25 9.56
C LYS A 24 -1.14 17.51 8.40
N LEU A 25 -1.20 16.20 8.47
CA LEU A 25 -1.89 15.38 7.47
C LEU A 25 -3.41 15.59 7.53
N ASN A 26 -3.97 15.71 8.74
CA ASN A 26 -5.40 15.99 8.93
C ASN A 26 -5.81 17.37 8.37
N GLU A 27 -5.00 18.41 8.58
CA GLU A 27 -5.21 19.72 7.94
C GLU A 27 -5.27 19.62 6.41
N LEU A 28 -4.44 18.75 5.81
CA LEU A 28 -4.43 18.51 4.38
C LEU A 28 -5.67 17.74 3.93
N TYR A 29 -6.03 16.69 4.66
CA TYR A 29 -7.18 15.85 4.39
C TYR A 29 -8.50 16.64 4.50
N GLU A 30 -8.68 17.43 5.57
CA GLU A 30 -9.88 18.27 5.77
C GLU A 30 -9.98 19.38 4.73
N LYS A 31 -8.85 20.03 4.39
CA LYS A 31 -8.83 21.16 3.47
C LYS A 31 -9.24 20.80 2.06
N VAL A 32 -9.09 19.55 1.69
CA VAL A 32 -9.24 19.08 0.33
C VAL A 32 -10.48 18.19 0.16
N GLY A 33 -11.04 17.66 1.27
CA GLY A 33 -12.20 16.76 1.29
C GLY A 33 -11.90 15.36 0.75
N SER A 34 -12.77 14.41 1.01
CA SER A 34 -12.62 12.98 0.71
C SER A 34 -12.49 12.60 -0.79
N ASN A 35 -12.38 13.55 -1.68
CA ASN A 35 -12.24 13.34 -3.14
C ASN A 35 -11.07 14.10 -3.76
N THR A 36 -10.14 14.57 -2.96
CA THR A 36 -9.11 15.42 -3.51
C THR A 36 -7.76 15.09 -2.94
N VAL A 37 -7.05 14.80 -3.70
CA VAL A 37 -5.88 15.08 -4.35
C VAL A 37 -4.87 15.91 -3.75
N CYS A 38 -3.78 15.29 -4.03
CA CYS A 38 -2.53 15.90 -4.39
C CYS A 38 -2.20 16.99 -3.50
N VAL A 39 -1.71 16.56 -2.57
CA VAL A 39 -0.96 17.32 -1.69
C VAL A 39 0.00 18.15 -2.48
N ASP A 40 -0.33 19.42 -2.62
CA ASP A 40 0.64 20.44 -2.88
C ASP A 40 1.50 20.58 -1.60
N LEU A 41 2.08 19.45 -1.18
CA LEU A 41 3.16 19.41 -0.22
C LEU A 41 4.38 19.85 -1.00
N THR A 42 4.49 21.13 -1.20
CA THR A 42 5.70 21.76 -1.72
C THR A 42 6.83 21.55 -0.72
N VAL A 43 7.51 20.43 -0.86
CA VAL A 43 8.93 20.41 -0.57
C VAL A 43 9.57 20.88 -1.85
N GLU A 44 9.92 22.19 -1.91
CA GLU A 44 10.65 22.84 -2.98
C GLU A 44 10.49 22.20 -4.38
N ASN A 45 9.34 22.49 -5.06
CA ASN A 45 9.07 22.14 -6.45
C ASN A 45 8.76 20.67 -6.82
N THR A 46 8.49 19.78 -5.90
CA THR A 46 8.07 18.42 -6.24
C THR A 46 6.57 18.29 -6.10
N VAL A 47 5.88 18.16 -7.22
CA VAL A 47 4.44 17.88 -7.28
C VAL A 47 4.25 16.38 -7.23
N ILE A 48 3.55 15.88 -6.21
CA ILE A 48 3.07 14.48 -6.21
C ILE A 48 1.95 14.40 -7.23
N ASN A 49 2.25 13.86 -8.39
CA ASN A 49 1.26 13.68 -9.42
C ASN A 49 0.39 12.47 -9.13
N GLY A 50 -0.88 12.74 -8.87
CA GLY A 50 -1.93 11.74 -8.99
C GLY A 50 -2.09 10.79 -7.82
N GLU A 51 -1.74 11.18 -6.61
CA GLU A 51 -2.06 10.46 -5.38
C GLU A 51 -3.05 11.28 -4.53
N TRP A 52 -4.05 10.63 -3.94
CA TRP A 52 -5.06 11.26 -3.07
C TRP A 52 -5.32 10.42 -1.83
N ILE A 53 -5.52 11.11 -0.72
CA ILE A 53 -5.79 10.48 0.58
C ILE A 53 -7.26 10.07 0.63
N ASN A 54 -7.52 8.76 0.81
CA ASN A 54 -8.86 8.22 1.00
C ASN A 54 -9.23 8.12 2.46
N TYR A 55 -8.26 7.77 3.29
CA TYR A 55 -8.46 7.55 4.71
C TYR A 55 -7.23 7.97 5.51
N LEU A 56 -7.47 8.63 6.63
CA LEU A 56 -6.48 8.91 7.66
C LEU A 56 -7.02 8.39 8.99
N GLU A 57 -6.31 7.46 9.59
CA GLU A 57 -6.67 6.87 10.87
C GLU A 57 -6.59 7.90 12.00
N ASP A 58 -7.60 7.92 12.87
CA ASP A 58 -7.58 8.77 14.06
C ASP A 58 -6.46 8.35 15.02
N LEU A 59 -5.65 9.33 15.44
CA LEU A 59 -4.56 9.08 16.37
C LEU A 59 -5.07 8.99 17.82
N SER A 60 -5.37 7.77 18.28
CA SER A 60 -5.85 7.52 19.64
C SER A 60 -4.80 7.87 20.71
N GLU A 61 -5.27 8.11 21.95
CA GLU A 61 -4.38 8.36 23.09
C GLU A 61 -3.48 7.15 23.34
N GLY A 62 -2.17 7.39 23.39
CA GLY A 62 -1.15 6.33 23.62
C GLY A 62 -0.75 5.53 22.37
N ALA A 63 -1.35 5.75 21.21
CA ALA A 63 -0.91 5.10 19.98
C ALA A 63 0.53 5.50 19.62
N ASP A 64 1.32 4.55 19.15
CA ASP A 64 2.70 4.72 18.69
C ASP A 64 2.83 4.75 17.16
N SER A 65 1.70 4.66 16.48
CA SER A 65 1.58 4.69 15.01
C SER A 65 0.20 5.17 14.59
N PHE A 66 0.05 5.56 13.34
CA PHE A 66 -1.22 5.73 12.65
C PHE A 66 -1.07 5.40 11.14
N LYS A 67 -2.19 5.08 10.53
CA LYS A 67 -2.28 4.66 9.14
C LYS A 67 -2.86 5.77 8.26
N MET A 68 -2.35 5.87 7.04
CA MET A 68 -2.92 6.66 5.95
C MET A 68 -3.09 5.78 4.72
N GLU A 69 -4.28 5.77 4.15
CA GLU A 69 -4.55 5.06 2.92
C GLU A 69 -4.73 6.06 1.78
N THR A 70 -4.11 5.78 0.66
CA THR A 70 -4.18 6.61 -0.53
C THR A 70 -4.47 5.77 -1.76
N GLU A 71 -4.99 6.42 -2.77
CA GLU A 71 -5.03 5.88 -4.12
C GLU A 71 -4.13 6.73 -5.03
N SER A 72 -3.55 6.08 -6.03
CA SER A 72 -2.69 6.77 -7.01
C SER A 72 -2.82 6.14 -8.39
N LYS A 73 -2.37 6.87 -9.41
CA LYS A 73 -2.26 6.31 -10.76
C LYS A 73 -1.00 5.47 -10.86
N TRP A 74 -1.17 4.17 -11.09
CA TRP A 74 -0.13 3.18 -11.37
C TRP A 74 0.67 2.72 -10.15
N TYR A 75 1.14 3.63 -9.31
CA TYR A 75 2.01 3.36 -8.19
C TYR A 75 1.99 4.52 -7.19
N GLY A 76 2.15 4.26 -5.90
CA GLY A 76 2.27 5.27 -4.86
C GLY A 76 3.55 6.13 -4.97
N ASN A 77 3.67 7.10 -4.08
CA ASN A 77 4.86 7.96 -4.01
C ASN A 77 5.65 7.74 -2.70
N PRO A 78 6.09 6.50 -2.40
CA PRO A 78 6.66 6.16 -1.09
C PRO A 78 7.95 6.91 -0.78
N VAL A 79 8.79 7.15 -1.78
CA VAL A 79 10.04 7.92 -1.62
C VAL A 79 9.75 9.36 -1.21
N TYR A 80 8.72 9.95 -1.79
CA TYR A 80 8.31 11.31 -1.44
C TYR A 80 7.83 11.38 0.01
N TRP A 81 6.92 10.49 0.42
CA TRP A 81 6.42 10.47 1.79
C TRP A 81 7.52 10.19 2.80
N HIS A 82 8.43 9.28 2.48
CA HIS A 82 9.61 9.02 3.30
C HIS A 82 10.47 10.29 3.48
N ASP A 83 10.80 10.98 2.39
CA ASP A 83 11.65 12.17 2.42
C ASP A 83 10.96 13.35 3.13
N TRP A 84 9.65 13.50 2.91
CA TRP A 84 8.85 14.50 3.62
C TRP A 84 8.83 14.25 5.12
N VAL A 85 8.65 13.01 5.55
CA VAL A 85 8.72 12.63 6.98
C VAL A 85 10.10 12.90 7.53
N LYS A 86 11.15 12.44 6.87
CA LYS A 86 12.53 12.64 7.32
C LYS A 86 12.91 14.10 7.45
N THR A 87 12.38 14.95 6.58
CA THR A 87 12.65 16.40 6.58
C THR A 87 11.90 17.11 7.69
N ASN A 88 10.61 16.80 7.89
CA ASN A 88 9.74 17.56 8.79
C ASN A 88 9.60 16.94 10.18
N PHE A 89 9.79 15.62 10.28
CA PHE A 89 9.59 14.82 11.50
C PHE A 89 10.72 13.77 11.62
N PRO A 90 11.97 14.20 11.86
CA PRO A 90 13.15 13.33 11.73
C PRO A 90 13.21 12.14 12.70
N LYS A 91 12.37 12.14 13.74
CA LYS A 91 12.24 11.02 14.68
C LYS A 91 11.12 10.04 14.32
N LEU A 92 10.44 10.28 13.20
CA LEU A 92 9.49 9.32 12.66
C LEU A 92 10.12 8.47 11.57
N SER A 93 9.51 7.31 11.39
CA SER A 93 9.68 6.43 10.24
C SER A 93 8.32 6.23 9.58
N VAL A 94 8.37 5.82 8.32
CA VAL A 94 7.18 5.41 7.57
C VAL A 94 7.44 4.06 6.93
N ALA A 95 6.49 3.15 7.06
CA ALA A 95 6.43 1.93 6.27
C ALA A 95 5.38 2.11 5.16
N PHE A 96 5.53 1.39 4.08
CA PHE A 96 4.71 1.52 2.87
C PHE A 96 4.32 0.16 2.34
N MET A 97 3.09 0.07 1.84
CA MET A 97 2.59 -1.08 1.11
C MET A 97 1.75 -0.59 -0.08
N CYS A 98 1.92 -1.22 -1.23
CA CYS A 98 1.22 -0.88 -2.46
C CYS A 98 0.69 -2.12 -3.14
N GLU A 99 -0.55 -2.03 -3.63
CA GLU A 99 -1.13 -3.05 -4.51
C GLU A 99 -1.75 -2.41 -5.76
N GLU A 100 -1.42 -2.97 -6.90
CA GLU A 100 -2.08 -2.70 -8.19
C GLU A 100 -2.18 -4.03 -8.95
N PRO A 101 -3.30 -4.74 -8.80
CA PRO A 101 -3.44 -6.09 -9.34
C PRO A 101 -3.37 -6.19 -10.87
N GLY A 102 -3.81 -5.14 -11.58
CA GLY A 102 -3.79 -5.11 -13.04
C GLY A 102 -2.39 -5.00 -13.64
N MET A 103 -1.40 -4.58 -12.84
CA MET A 103 0.02 -4.56 -13.20
C MET A 103 0.85 -5.57 -12.41
N GLU A 104 0.20 -6.39 -11.59
CA GLU A 104 0.85 -7.36 -10.70
C GLU A 104 1.85 -6.71 -9.72
N ILE A 105 1.55 -5.47 -9.27
CA ILE A 105 2.36 -4.76 -8.28
C ILE A 105 1.85 -5.12 -6.89
N PHE A 106 2.71 -5.77 -6.10
CA PHE A 106 2.50 -6.10 -4.70
C PHE A 106 3.82 -5.88 -3.98
N GLU A 107 4.03 -4.68 -3.46
CA GLU A 107 5.30 -4.27 -2.89
C GLU A 107 5.12 -3.69 -1.50
N LYS A 108 6.11 -3.89 -0.65
CA LYS A 108 6.20 -3.24 0.66
C LYS A 108 7.60 -2.75 0.97
N VAL A 109 7.69 -1.64 1.70
CA VAL A 109 8.89 -1.16 2.37
C VAL A 109 8.61 -1.15 3.86
N ASP A 110 9.08 -2.14 4.56
CA ASP A 110 8.80 -2.32 5.98
C ASP A 110 10.05 -2.78 6.75
N PRO A 111 11.02 -1.88 6.96
CA PRO A 111 12.31 -2.22 7.56
C PRO A 111 12.19 -2.68 9.03
N ASP A 112 11.12 -2.29 9.71
CA ASP A 112 10.92 -2.58 11.13
C ASP A 112 9.80 -3.60 11.38
N ASN A 113 9.33 -4.30 10.33
CA ASN A 113 8.27 -5.31 10.37
C ASN A 113 7.01 -4.79 11.11
N LYS A 114 6.51 -3.66 10.65
CA LYS A 114 5.33 -2.99 11.22
C LYS A 114 4.01 -3.45 10.61
N PHE A 115 4.05 -3.94 9.37
CA PHE A 115 2.90 -4.57 8.73
C PHE A 115 2.84 -6.06 9.08
N ASP A 116 1.63 -6.57 9.23
CA ASP A 116 1.37 -7.99 9.21
C ASP A 116 1.75 -8.61 7.86
N GLU A 117 1.87 -9.92 7.80
CA GLU A 117 2.12 -10.61 6.54
C GLU A 117 0.82 -10.72 5.75
N TYR A 118 0.73 -9.99 4.65
CA TYR A 118 -0.39 -10.02 3.72
C TYR A 118 -0.06 -10.83 2.47
N ILE A 119 -1.09 -11.40 1.88
CA ILE A 119 -1.07 -12.03 0.56
C ILE A 119 -2.24 -11.51 -0.27
N TYR A 120 -2.04 -11.41 -1.57
CA TYR A 120 -3.13 -11.17 -2.50
C TYR A 120 -3.55 -12.49 -3.14
N ILE A 121 -4.86 -12.76 -3.18
CA ILE A 121 -5.44 -13.97 -3.76
C ILE A 121 -6.40 -13.58 -4.86
N TRP A 122 -6.36 -14.32 -5.97
CA TRP A 122 -7.36 -14.22 -7.02
C TRP A 122 -7.63 -15.59 -7.64
N GLY A 123 -8.87 -15.78 -8.06
CA GLY A 123 -9.30 -17.00 -8.73
C GLY A 123 -10.65 -16.82 -9.39
N SER A 124 -10.91 -17.58 -10.43
CA SER A 124 -12.20 -17.60 -11.14
C SER A 124 -12.61 -19.04 -11.43
N ASP A 125 -13.91 -19.22 -11.69
CA ASP A 125 -14.50 -20.50 -12.00
C ASP A 125 -14.19 -21.59 -10.96
N VAL A 126 -14.20 -21.19 -9.67
CA VAL A 126 -13.95 -22.13 -8.56
C VAL A 126 -15.11 -23.13 -8.47
N PRO A 127 -14.86 -24.44 -8.73
CA PRO A 127 -15.91 -25.44 -8.69
C PRO A 127 -16.47 -25.62 -7.28
N ASP A 128 -17.77 -25.87 -7.14
CA ASP A 128 -18.45 -26.08 -5.85
C ASP A 128 -17.75 -27.14 -4.99
N GLU A 129 -17.23 -28.20 -5.59
CA GLU A 129 -16.50 -29.27 -4.90
C GLU A 129 -15.19 -28.81 -4.28
N ASN A 130 -14.61 -27.71 -4.75
CA ASN A 130 -13.40 -27.11 -4.20
C ASN A 130 -13.74 -26.07 -3.14
N VAL A 131 -14.88 -25.42 -3.21
CA VAL A 131 -15.32 -24.41 -2.23
C VAL A 131 -15.31 -24.98 -0.82
N GLU A 132 -15.80 -26.22 -0.64
CA GLU A 132 -15.86 -26.88 0.68
C GLU A 132 -14.49 -27.03 1.34
N LYS A 133 -13.41 -27.07 0.57
CA LYS A 133 -12.03 -27.26 1.04
C LYS A 133 -11.33 -25.95 1.40
N LEU A 134 -11.87 -24.80 0.96
CA LEU A 134 -11.25 -23.50 1.21
C LEU A 134 -11.35 -23.10 2.69
N PRO A 135 -10.40 -22.32 3.20
CA PRO A 135 -10.53 -21.66 4.51
C PRO A 135 -11.77 -20.75 4.55
N GLN A 136 -12.32 -20.59 5.76
CA GLN A 136 -13.55 -19.82 5.93
C GLN A 136 -13.41 -18.38 5.40
N VAL A 137 -12.26 -17.74 5.63
CA VAL A 137 -11.97 -16.37 5.16
C VAL A 137 -12.12 -16.23 3.64
N LEU A 138 -11.76 -17.24 2.84
CA LEU A 138 -11.95 -17.24 1.40
C LEU A 138 -13.38 -17.56 0.99
N LYS A 139 -14.08 -18.43 1.74
CA LYS A 139 -15.49 -18.73 1.52
C LYS A 139 -16.38 -17.50 1.71
N ASP A 140 -16.04 -16.68 2.72
CA ASP A 140 -16.84 -15.50 3.08
C ASP A 140 -16.82 -14.41 1.99
N VAL A 141 -15.77 -14.39 1.16
CA VAL A 141 -15.63 -13.41 0.06
C VAL A 141 -15.85 -14.02 -1.33
N LEU A 142 -16.02 -15.34 -1.39
CA LEU A 142 -16.29 -16.02 -2.66
C LEU A 142 -17.69 -15.64 -3.17
N PHE A 143 -17.73 -15.11 -4.38
CA PHE A 143 -18.99 -14.74 -5.04
C PHE A 143 -19.01 -15.25 -6.48
N ASP A 144 -20.02 -16.06 -6.80
CA ASP A 144 -20.26 -16.63 -8.15
C ASP A 144 -19.02 -17.33 -8.76
N GLY A 145 -18.32 -18.11 -7.91
CA GLY A 145 -17.08 -18.81 -8.31
C GLY A 145 -15.86 -17.91 -8.45
N TYR A 146 -15.93 -16.66 -8.00
CA TYR A 146 -14.84 -15.69 -8.07
C TYR A 146 -14.38 -15.29 -6.67
N VAL A 147 -13.06 -15.28 -6.45
CA VAL A 147 -12.41 -14.79 -5.24
C VAL A 147 -11.31 -13.81 -5.62
N CYS A 148 -11.25 -12.67 -4.91
CA CYS A 148 -10.22 -11.66 -5.15
C CYS A 148 -10.09 -10.77 -3.92
N GLY A 149 -8.87 -10.55 -3.46
CA GLY A 149 -8.61 -9.64 -2.34
C GLY A 149 -7.29 -9.87 -1.64
N THR A 150 -7.03 -9.00 -0.68
CA THR A 150 -5.88 -9.03 0.21
C THR A 150 -6.29 -9.61 1.55
N PHE A 151 -5.52 -10.55 2.05
CA PHE A 151 -5.80 -11.31 3.27
C PHE A 151 -4.56 -11.39 4.15
N LEU A 152 -4.75 -11.53 5.44
CA LEU A 152 -3.68 -11.94 6.35
C LEU A 152 -3.23 -13.36 6.00
N LYS A 153 -1.93 -13.55 5.85
CA LYS A 153 -1.36 -14.82 5.40
C LYS A 153 -1.69 -15.98 6.34
N ASP A 154 -1.67 -15.73 7.66
CA ASP A 154 -1.96 -16.73 8.69
C ASP A 154 -3.47 -17.06 8.84
N GLU A 155 -4.36 -16.17 8.38
CA GLU A 155 -5.79 -16.47 8.29
C GLU A 155 -6.10 -17.42 7.14
N VAL A 156 -5.31 -17.38 6.06
CA VAL A 156 -5.46 -18.26 4.90
C VAL A 156 -4.63 -19.52 5.07
N PHE A 157 -3.34 -19.37 5.33
CA PHE A 157 -2.39 -20.47 5.44
C PHE A 157 -2.01 -20.73 6.89
N ASN A 158 -2.31 -21.94 7.37
CA ASN A 158 -2.09 -22.37 8.74
C ASN A 158 -1.69 -23.86 8.79
N SER A 159 -1.77 -24.50 9.95
CA SER A 159 -1.41 -25.92 10.09
C SER A 159 -2.34 -26.87 9.33
N GLU A 160 -3.55 -26.43 9.00
CA GLU A 160 -4.60 -27.26 8.38
C GLU A 160 -4.72 -27.00 6.86
N PHE A 161 -4.29 -25.84 6.39
CA PHE A 161 -4.37 -25.41 4.98
C PHE A 161 -3.10 -24.71 4.57
N GLN A 162 -2.43 -25.27 3.57
CA GLN A 162 -1.14 -24.80 3.05
C GLN A 162 -1.29 -24.23 1.61
N PRO A 163 -0.33 -23.46 1.11
CA PRO A 163 -0.35 -22.99 -0.29
C PRO A 163 -0.55 -24.10 -1.33
N SER A 164 -0.04 -25.31 -1.05
CA SER A 164 -0.21 -26.50 -1.91
C SER A 164 -1.63 -27.06 -1.94
N ASP A 165 -2.49 -26.63 -1.03
CA ASP A 165 -3.88 -27.08 -0.93
C ASP A 165 -4.84 -26.18 -1.69
N LEU A 166 -4.35 -25.04 -2.20
CA LEU A 166 -5.12 -24.18 -3.09
C LEU A 166 -5.50 -24.93 -4.38
N PRO A 167 -6.77 -24.85 -4.81
CA PRO A 167 -7.16 -25.32 -6.14
C PRO A 167 -6.37 -24.63 -7.26
N ASP A 168 -6.08 -25.32 -8.35
CA ASP A 168 -5.34 -24.79 -9.50
C ASP A 168 -5.96 -23.50 -10.10
N CYS A 169 -7.24 -23.28 -9.89
CA CYS A 169 -7.97 -22.09 -10.34
C CYS A 169 -7.81 -20.87 -9.41
N ILE A 170 -7.12 -21.02 -8.27
CA ILE A 170 -6.83 -19.95 -7.32
C ILE A 170 -5.32 -19.75 -7.26
N THR A 171 -4.92 -18.50 -7.43
CA THR A 171 -3.51 -18.09 -7.35
C THR A 171 -3.34 -17.11 -6.20
N TYR A 172 -2.16 -17.09 -5.61
CA TYR A 172 -1.80 -16.08 -4.61
C TYR A 172 -0.45 -15.45 -4.91
N LYS A 173 -0.24 -14.25 -4.37
CA LYS A 173 1.03 -13.56 -4.40
C LYS A 173 1.35 -12.94 -3.04
N GLU A 174 2.58 -13.11 -2.57
CA GLU A 174 3.13 -12.40 -1.42
C GLU A 174 3.62 -11.02 -1.85
N TYR A 175 3.67 -10.07 -0.93
CA TYR A 175 4.22 -8.75 -1.20
C TYR A 175 5.75 -8.82 -1.25
N ASP A 176 6.31 -8.32 -2.34
CA ASP A 176 7.76 -8.21 -2.51
C ASP A 176 8.30 -7.15 -1.54
N ASN A 177 9.29 -7.53 -0.73
CA ASN A 177 9.95 -6.62 0.18
C ASN A 177 11.04 -5.85 -0.56
N THR A 178 10.96 -4.52 -0.53
CA THR A 178 11.89 -3.61 -1.20
C THR A 178 12.36 -2.52 -0.24
N THR A 179 13.22 -1.63 -0.69
CA THR A 179 13.73 -0.50 0.09
C THR A 179 13.44 0.83 -0.60
N TYR A 180 13.38 1.91 0.17
CA TYR A 180 13.25 3.26 -0.41
C TYR A 180 14.37 3.61 -1.39
N ASP A 181 15.59 3.09 -1.17
CA ASP A 181 16.71 3.33 -2.07
C ASP A 181 16.55 2.58 -3.41
N GLU A 182 16.01 1.37 -3.39
CA GLU A 182 15.69 0.61 -4.61
C GLU A 182 14.58 1.30 -5.42
N ILE A 183 13.50 1.74 -4.76
CA ILE A 183 12.42 2.48 -5.44
C ILE A 183 12.96 3.78 -6.01
N ARG A 184 13.77 4.55 -5.26
CA ARG A 184 14.41 5.78 -5.72
C ARG A 184 15.26 5.55 -6.96
N ALA A 185 16.04 4.47 -6.99
CA ALA A 185 16.88 4.13 -8.15
C ALA A 185 16.03 3.81 -9.40
N ILE A 186 14.86 3.19 -9.21
CA ILE A 186 13.90 2.93 -10.30
C ILE A 186 13.33 4.25 -10.82
N ASP A 187 12.88 5.13 -9.94
CA ASP A 187 12.30 6.44 -10.29
C ASP A 187 13.32 7.31 -11.06
N GLU A 188 14.56 7.36 -10.58
CA GLU A 188 15.64 8.08 -11.25
C GLU A 188 15.94 7.50 -12.65
N ALA A 189 15.95 6.19 -12.79
CA ALA A 189 16.15 5.53 -14.09
C ALA A 189 15.02 5.84 -15.09
N TYR A 190 13.76 5.91 -14.60
CA TYR A 190 12.62 6.32 -15.42
C TYR A 190 12.72 7.80 -15.84
N LEU A 191 13.06 8.69 -14.92
CA LEU A 191 13.25 10.12 -15.18
C LEU A 191 14.34 10.36 -16.24
N VAL A 192 15.48 9.71 -16.13
CA VAL A 192 16.57 9.82 -17.12
C VAL A 192 16.12 9.33 -18.49
N LYS A 193 15.38 8.23 -18.55
CA LYS A 193 14.85 7.67 -19.80
C LYS A 193 13.79 8.58 -20.45
N TRP A 194 13.04 9.31 -19.64
CA TRP A 194 11.99 10.22 -20.10
C TRP A 194 12.55 11.56 -20.57
N ILE A 195 13.50 12.14 -19.82
CA ILE A 195 14.20 13.37 -20.19
C ILE A 195 15.06 13.15 -21.45
N GLY A 196 15.77 12.01 -21.56
CA GLY A 196 16.55 11.66 -22.73
C GLY A 196 15.74 11.51 -24.03
N LYS A 197 14.44 11.24 -23.95
CA LYS A 197 13.53 11.17 -25.11
C LYS A 197 12.98 12.54 -25.55
N ARG A 198 13.13 13.60 -24.75
CA ARG A 198 12.68 14.96 -25.08
C ARG A 198 13.76 15.85 -25.69
N SER A 199 14.97 15.34 -25.86
CA SER A 199 16.10 16.08 -26.46
C SER A 199 16.31 15.81 -27.96
N TYR A 200 15.21 15.59 -28.72
CA TYR A 200 15.20 15.58 -30.17
C TYR A 200 14.07 16.43 -30.74
#